data_cf38334b36fbaed757f2ba7d28ff3e5f
#
_entry.id   cf38334b36fbaed757f2ba7d28ff3e5f
#
_cell.length_a   1.000
_cell.length_b   1.000
_cell.length_c   1.000
_cell.angle_alpha   90.00
_cell.angle_beta   90.00
_cell.angle_gamma   90.00
#
_symmetry.space_group_name_H-M   'P 1'
#
loop_
_entity.id
_entity.type
_entity.pdbx_description
1 polymer ?
#
loop_
_entity_poly.entity_id
_entity_poly.type
_entity_poly.pdbx_seq_one_letter_code
_entity_poly.pdbx_strand_id
1 'polypeptide(L)'
;MSKRPAVLMIGMDAAEVSLIQRWMDEGVLPNLRSMRDQGAFGPLASTAPWLVGSPWPSFYTGTPPSEHGFYHYLVWRPERMKHERPSPRWMPLRPFWRTIASSRRVVAVDVPLAYAPETFDGTEISGWATLETLDPPASHPAELIDWVYKTFGKAPFGNEEAHLLSAASLLEVRDRCVRTTERVGDLGVALMQKEPWDLFMICFAATHRGGHQLWDLTNMAGEASAAQAKALGGALKDIYVACDTAIGRLIGQAGSEATTLVFSLHGMGANVSRSELLREMLARVLAGHGASDGPASRPRLTDRLRALLPTPLRSWIKNHLPIPIQDWLTMFWRTRGIDWSSARAFVALCDLDGYVRINLRGREAAGIVEPGAEYEALCTQIAQGLGSFIDADSGIPVVDAIARIKDLYPGGRVSDHLPDLMIRWCPKPAALHRRIVSPRYGAIPWPTPGRAPDGRSGNHRPDGFLLASGARMAQGIPIEGAHILDLVPTVFELLDLPLPAGLKGHSLLRTLEQRRGIS
;
A
#
# COMPACT_ATOMS: atom_id res chain seq x y z
N MET A 1 -35.14 -5.74 24.94
CA MET A 1 -34.70 -5.19 23.63
C MET A 1 -33.42 -5.90 23.26
N SER A 2 -33.37 -6.59 22.10
CA SER A 2 -32.14 -7.18 21.57
C SER A 2 -31.10 -6.06 21.42
N LYS A 3 -29.89 -6.27 21.98
CA LYS A 3 -28.78 -5.31 21.77
C LYS A 3 -28.51 -5.25 20.27
N ARG A 4 -28.26 -4.03 19.74
CA ARG A 4 -27.88 -3.85 18.34
C ARG A 4 -26.52 -4.53 18.09
N PRO A 5 -26.33 -5.18 16.94
CA PRO A 5 -25.04 -5.76 16.59
C PRO A 5 -23.98 -4.65 16.48
N ALA A 6 -22.80 -4.91 17.05
CA ALA A 6 -21.66 -4.02 17.01
C ALA A 6 -20.48 -4.70 16.31
N VAL A 7 -19.80 -3.99 15.43
CA VAL A 7 -18.63 -4.48 14.66
C VAL A 7 -17.43 -3.59 14.91
N LEU A 8 -16.34 -4.19 15.39
CA LEU A 8 -15.03 -3.57 15.56
C LEU A 8 -14.12 -4.03 14.41
N MET A 9 -13.66 -3.12 13.59
CA MET A 9 -12.71 -3.38 12.50
C MET A 9 -11.35 -2.76 12.82
N ILE A 10 -10.30 -3.55 12.81
CA ILE A 10 -8.94 -3.11 13.10
C ILE A 10 -8.04 -3.46 11.91
N GLY A 11 -7.61 -2.45 11.16
CA GLY A 11 -6.63 -2.59 10.09
C GLY A 11 -5.21 -2.56 10.65
N MET A 12 -4.37 -3.51 10.24
CA MET A 12 -2.92 -3.49 10.43
C MET A 12 -2.29 -3.29 9.06
N ASP A 13 -1.95 -2.05 8.71
CA ASP A 13 -1.51 -1.71 7.35
C ASP A 13 -0.20 -2.44 6.99
N ALA A 14 -0.21 -3.19 5.89
CA ALA A 14 0.89 -4.01 5.38
C ALA A 14 1.49 -5.02 6.40
N ALA A 15 0.71 -5.50 7.37
CA ALA A 15 1.18 -6.51 8.30
C ALA A 15 1.31 -7.88 7.60
N GLU A 16 2.47 -8.53 7.81
CA GLU A 16 2.82 -9.78 7.14
C GLU A 16 2.22 -11.00 7.85
N VAL A 17 1.42 -11.76 7.11
CA VAL A 17 0.68 -12.92 7.63
C VAL A 17 1.59 -14.00 8.23
N SER A 18 2.75 -14.26 7.63
CA SER A 18 3.70 -15.27 8.11
C SER A 18 4.37 -14.87 9.43
N LEU A 19 4.60 -13.57 9.64
CA LEU A 19 5.08 -13.04 10.93
C LEU A 19 3.99 -13.10 11.99
N ILE A 20 2.76 -12.72 11.66
CA ILE A 20 1.60 -12.80 12.56
C ILE A 20 1.44 -14.25 13.05
N GLN A 21 1.38 -15.21 12.12
CA GLN A 21 1.21 -16.61 12.45
C GLN A 21 2.32 -17.12 13.35
N ARG A 22 3.58 -16.91 12.95
CA ARG A 22 4.75 -17.34 13.73
C ARG A 22 4.73 -16.75 15.14
N TRP A 23 4.50 -15.46 15.29
CA TRP A 23 4.54 -14.81 16.61
C TRP A 23 3.31 -15.10 17.48
N MET A 24 2.15 -15.44 16.89
CA MET A 24 1.05 -16.04 17.65
C MET A 24 1.43 -17.41 18.19
N ASP A 25 2.07 -18.28 17.37
CA ASP A 25 2.48 -19.63 17.77
C ASP A 25 3.60 -19.60 18.83
N GLU A 26 4.53 -18.65 18.73
CA GLU A 26 5.57 -18.37 19.74
C GLU A 26 5.01 -17.73 21.04
N GLY A 27 3.74 -17.33 21.09
CA GLY A 27 3.13 -16.64 22.23
C GLY A 27 3.54 -15.18 22.40
N VAL A 28 4.19 -14.58 21.38
CA VAL A 28 4.62 -13.17 21.36
C VAL A 28 3.45 -12.22 21.17
N LEU A 29 2.39 -12.65 20.45
CA LEU A 29 1.16 -11.90 20.19
C LEU A 29 -0.03 -12.58 20.88
N PRO A 30 -0.16 -12.46 22.22
CA PRO A 30 -1.14 -13.23 22.99
C PRO A 30 -2.60 -12.84 22.71
N ASN A 31 -2.87 -11.56 22.38
CA ASN A 31 -4.23 -11.09 22.11
C ASN A 31 -4.72 -11.59 20.74
N LEU A 32 -3.90 -11.50 19.70
CA LEU A 32 -4.21 -12.06 18.38
C LEU A 32 -4.29 -13.58 18.43
N ARG A 33 -3.43 -14.24 19.21
CA ARG A 33 -3.52 -15.70 19.43
C ARG A 33 -4.85 -16.08 20.08
N SER A 34 -5.23 -15.40 21.16
CA SER A 34 -6.50 -15.64 21.85
C SER A 34 -7.70 -15.47 20.88
N MET A 35 -7.63 -14.43 20.05
CA MET A 35 -8.65 -14.15 19.05
C MET A 35 -8.72 -15.26 17.97
N ARG A 36 -7.56 -15.77 17.50
CA ARG A 36 -7.49 -16.90 16.57
C ARG A 36 -8.10 -18.18 17.18
N ASP A 37 -7.73 -18.48 18.41
CA ASP A 37 -8.16 -19.70 19.10
C ASP A 37 -9.68 -19.70 19.39
N GLN A 38 -10.29 -18.50 19.48
CA GLN A 38 -11.72 -18.30 19.72
C GLN A 38 -12.53 -17.96 18.47
N GLY A 39 -11.90 -17.86 17.31
CA GLY A 39 -12.52 -17.36 16.09
C GLY A 39 -12.04 -18.07 14.83
N ALA A 40 -11.94 -17.32 13.76
CA ALA A 40 -11.49 -17.80 12.45
C ALA A 40 -10.28 -16.99 11.99
N PHE A 41 -9.31 -17.64 11.34
CA PHE A 41 -8.09 -17.03 10.81
C PHE A 41 -7.74 -17.62 9.44
N GLY A 42 -7.26 -16.76 8.53
CA GLY A 42 -6.74 -17.22 7.25
C GLY A 42 -6.23 -16.09 6.36
N PRO A 43 -5.68 -16.46 5.20
CA PRO A 43 -5.19 -15.50 4.21
C PRO A 43 -6.34 -14.72 3.58
N LEU A 44 -6.05 -13.48 3.17
CA LEU A 44 -6.96 -12.58 2.49
C LEU A 44 -6.34 -12.18 1.16
N ALA A 45 -6.89 -12.67 0.06
CA ALA A 45 -6.45 -12.30 -1.28
C ALA A 45 -6.72 -10.81 -1.56
N SER A 46 -5.89 -10.20 -2.39
CA SER A 46 -5.85 -8.75 -2.57
C SER A 46 -5.70 -8.34 -4.03
N THR A 47 -5.85 -7.05 -4.29
CA THR A 47 -5.48 -6.41 -5.56
C THR A 47 -3.98 -6.06 -5.63
N ALA A 48 -3.25 -6.19 -4.50
CA ALA A 48 -1.83 -5.88 -4.37
C ALA A 48 -0.89 -6.64 -5.32
N PRO A 49 -1.16 -7.89 -5.79
CA PRO A 49 -0.26 -8.60 -6.69
C PRO A 49 0.15 -7.83 -7.94
N TRP A 50 -0.68 -6.88 -8.39
CA TRP A 50 -0.45 -6.10 -9.60
C TRP A 50 -0.59 -4.58 -9.40
N LEU A 51 -1.36 -4.14 -8.41
CA LEU A 51 -1.64 -2.72 -8.17
C LEU A 51 -1.54 -2.45 -6.66
N VAL A 52 -0.32 -2.42 -6.15
CA VAL A 52 -0.01 -2.36 -4.72
C VAL A 52 -0.61 -1.15 -3.97
N GLY A 53 -0.83 -0.02 -4.64
CA GLY A 53 -1.50 1.13 -4.06
C GLY A 53 -3.04 1.04 -4.00
N SER A 54 -3.65 -0.02 -4.59
CA SER A 54 -5.11 -0.13 -4.71
C SER A 54 -5.86 -0.85 -3.58
N PRO A 55 -5.24 -1.63 -2.67
CA PRO A 55 -5.98 -2.42 -1.68
C PRO A 55 -6.93 -1.63 -0.80
N TRP A 56 -6.49 -0.51 -0.21
CA TRP A 56 -7.35 0.32 0.63
C TRP A 56 -8.54 0.91 -0.12
N PRO A 57 -8.37 1.58 -1.29
CA PRO A 57 -9.48 2.01 -2.12
C PRO A 57 -10.40 0.88 -2.55
N SER A 58 -9.86 -0.26 -2.94
CA SER A 58 -10.68 -1.43 -3.33
C SER A 58 -11.50 -1.96 -2.16
N PHE A 59 -10.90 -2.07 -0.97
CA PHE A 59 -11.58 -2.47 0.25
C PHE A 59 -12.74 -1.52 0.55
N TYR A 60 -12.46 -0.23 0.78
CA TYR A 60 -13.49 0.64 1.31
C TYR A 60 -14.57 1.05 0.28
N THR A 61 -14.29 0.93 -1.02
CA THR A 61 -15.32 1.11 -2.06
C THR A 61 -16.09 -0.17 -2.37
N GLY A 62 -15.56 -1.34 -1.98
CA GLY A 62 -16.09 -2.66 -2.34
C GLY A 62 -16.00 -2.96 -3.84
N THR A 63 -15.11 -2.27 -4.59
CA THR A 63 -14.96 -2.39 -6.04
C THR A 63 -13.50 -2.60 -6.44
N PRO A 64 -13.22 -3.27 -7.58
CA PRO A 64 -11.85 -3.49 -8.04
C PRO A 64 -11.23 -2.23 -8.66
N PRO A 65 -9.90 -2.18 -8.81
CA PRO A 65 -9.19 -1.07 -9.44
C PRO A 65 -9.68 -0.72 -10.85
N SER A 66 -10.16 -1.71 -11.59
CA SER A 66 -10.75 -1.48 -12.93
C SER A 66 -11.93 -0.50 -12.90
N GLU A 67 -12.67 -0.43 -11.81
CA GLU A 67 -13.82 0.47 -11.67
C GLU A 67 -13.41 1.82 -11.09
N HIS A 68 -12.61 1.85 -10.00
CA HIS A 68 -12.26 3.13 -9.35
C HIS A 68 -11.00 3.80 -9.91
N GLY A 69 -10.12 3.08 -10.63
CA GLY A 69 -8.95 3.64 -11.30
C GLY A 69 -7.78 4.04 -10.40
N PHE A 70 -7.87 3.83 -9.10
CA PHE A 70 -6.83 4.19 -8.15
C PHE A 70 -5.75 3.10 -8.07
N TYR A 71 -4.48 3.50 -8.15
CA TYR A 71 -3.33 2.59 -8.04
C TYR A 71 -2.11 3.22 -7.32
N HIS A 72 -2.15 4.53 -7.09
CA HIS A 72 -1.08 5.28 -6.44
C HIS A 72 -1.62 6.63 -5.95
N TYR A 73 -1.03 7.24 -4.91
CA TYR A 73 -1.46 8.56 -4.41
C TYR A 73 -1.24 9.72 -5.39
N LEU A 74 -0.48 9.48 -6.46
CA LEU A 74 -0.40 10.33 -7.65
C LEU A 74 -0.82 9.50 -8.86
N VAL A 75 -2.04 9.64 -9.30
CA VAL A 75 -2.63 8.88 -10.43
C VAL A 75 -2.43 9.65 -11.74
N TRP A 76 -2.15 8.92 -12.81
CA TRP A 76 -2.02 9.51 -14.14
C TRP A 76 -3.36 10.05 -14.65
N ARG A 77 -3.35 11.29 -15.13
CA ARG A 77 -4.47 11.92 -15.81
C ARG A 77 -4.20 12.05 -17.31
N PRO A 78 -4.80 11.18 -18.13
CA PRO A 78 -4.51 11.11 -19.56
C PRO A 78 -4.82 12.41 -20.30
N GLU A 79 -5.89 13.10 -19.93
CA GLU A 79 -6.31 14.37 -20.52
C GLU A 79 -5.38 15.56 -20.18
N ARG A 80 -4.50 15.38 -19.15
CA ARG A 80 -3.54 16.41 -18.70
C ARG A 80 -2.10 16.02 -18.89
N MET A 81 -1.84 14.78 -19.34
CA MET A 81 -0.50 14.22 -19.53
C MET A 81 0.39 14.36 -18.28
N LYS A 82 -0.18 14.16 -17.10
CA LYS A 82 0.54 14.25 -15.81
C LYS A 82 -0.10 13.39 -14.74
N HIS A 83 0.68 13.07 -13.72
CA HIS A 83 0.14 12.49 -12.50
C HIS A 83 -0.40 13.62 -11.60
N GLU A 84 -1.55 13.39 -10.99
CA GLU A 84 -2.15 14.31 -10.04
C GLU A 84 -2.66 13.53 -8.81
N ARG A 85 -2.67 14.19 -7.67
CA ARG A 85 -3.31 13.65 -6.48
C ARG A 85 -4.80 13.53 -6.74
N PRO A 86 -5.41 12.35 -6.51
CA PRO A 86 -6.83 12.16 -6.64
C PRO A 86 -7.66 13.15 -5.79
N SER A 87 -8.83 13.47 -6.27
CA SER A 87 -9.79 14.27 -5.52
C SER A 87 -11.22 13.79 -5.81
N PRO A 88 -12.19 14.04 -4.93
CA PRO A 88 -13.59 13.63 -5.13
C PRO A 88 -14.20 14.11 -6.43
N ARG A 89 -13.66 15.20 -7.01
CA ARG A 89 -14.19 15.79 -8.26
C ARG A 89 -13.96 14.93 -9.50
N TRP A 90 -12.87 14.17 -9.55
CA TRP A 90 -12.52 13.41 -10.75
C TRP A 90 -12.26 11.92 -10.49
N MET A 91 -12.11 11.53 -9.21
CA MET A 91 -12.00 10.14 -8.77
C MET A 91 -12.81 9.97 -7.48
N PRO A 92 -14.14 9.79 -7.58
CA PRO A 92 -15.02 9.71 -6.41
C PRO A 92 -14.86 8.35 -5.72
N LEU A 93 -14.00 8.28 -4.71
CA LEU A 93 -13.84 7.14 -3.83
C LEU A 93 -14.79 7.30 -2.64
N ARG A 94 -15.85 6.51 -2.59
CA ARG A 94 -16.87 6.59 -1.53
C ARG A 94 -16.71 5.47 -0.52
N PRO A 95 -16.26 5.76 0.71
CA PRO A 95 -16.11 4.75 1.73
C PRO A 95 -17.46 4.20 2.22
N PHE A 96 -17.56 2.87 2.37
CA PHE A 96 -18.78 2.18 2.77
C PHE A 96 -19.31 2.62 4.14
N TRP A 97 -18.44 2.99 5.07
CA TRP A 97 -18.83 3.42 6.41
C TRP A 97 -19.64 4.72 6.40
N ARG A 98 -19.40 5.62 5.43
CA ARG A 98 -20.23 6.83 5.26
C ARG A 98 -21.64 6.50 4.77
N THR A 99 -21.81 5.37 4.04
CA THR A 99 -23.13 4.86 3.68
C THR A 99 -23.85 4.24 4.88
N ILE A 100 -23.11 3.47 5.69
CA ILE A 100 -23.64 2.84 6.93
C ILE A 100 -24.12 3.89 7.92
N ALA A 101 -23.44 5.03 7.99
CA ALA A 101 -23.72 6.09 8.96
C ALA A 101 -25.16 6.65 8.89
N SER A 102 -25.84 6.55 7.73
CA SER A 102 -27.26 6.93 7.59
C SER A 102 -28.23 6.12 8.49
N SER A 103 -27.79 4.97 9.01
CA SER A 103 -28.65 4.05 9.80
C SER A 103 -27.98 3.46 11.04
N ARG A 104 -26.66 3.64 11.19
CA ARG A 104 -25.84 3.13 12.30
C ARG A 104 -24.87 4.22 12.77
N ARG A 105 -24.48 4.15 14.04
CA ARG A 105 -23.46 5.03 14.61
C ARG A 105 -22.09 4.53 14.18
N VAL A 106 -21.36 5.36 13.46
CA VAL A 106 -20.08 5.01 12.87
C VAL A 106 -18.96 5.87 13.43
N VAL A 107 -17.86 5.23 13.79
CA VAL A 107 -16.58 5.86 14.09
C VAL A 107 -15.52 5.27 13.18
N ALA A 108 -14.78 6.08 12.42
CA ALA A 108 -13.69 5.66 11.55
C ALA A 108 -12.41 6.48 11.83
N VAL A 109 -11.28 5.80 12.03
CA VAL A 109 -10.03 6.45 12.43
C VAL A 109 -8.89 6.02 11.50
N ASP A 110 -8.27 6.98 10.84
CA ASP A 110 -7.03 6.86 10.07
C ASP A 110 -7.01 5.74 9.02
N VAL A 111 -8.11 5.56 8.29
CA VAL A 111 -8.16 4.63 7.15
C VAL A 111 -7.30 5.19 6.03
N PRO A 112 -6.25 4.44 5.58
CA PRO A 112 -5.32 4.92 4.56
C PRO A 112 -6.01 5.27 3.24
N LEU A 113 -5.49 6.32 2.56
CA LEU A 113 -5.93 6.76 1.23
C LEU A 113 -7.42 7.13 1.14
N ALA A 114 -8.10 7.36 2.26
CA ALA A 114 -9.42 7.97 2.28
C ALA A 114 -9.30 9.51 2.15
N TYR A 115 -10.28 10.13 1.47
CA TYR A 115 -10.37 11.60 1.45
C TYR A 115 -10.78 12.14 2.82
N ALA A 116 -10.41 13.40 3.06
CA ALA A 116 -10.91 14.13 4.21
C ALA A 116 -12.45 13.98 4.33
N PRO A 117 -12.98 13.81 5.55
CA PRO A 117 -14.40 13.57 5.72
C PRO A 117 -15.26 14.76 5.26
N GLU A 118 -16.27 14.44 4.47
CA GLU A 118 -17.38 15.36 4.19
C GLU A 118 -18.40 15.27 5.33
N THR A 119 -19.42 16.15 5.33
CA THR A 119 -20.51 16.07 6.33
C THR A 119 -21.30 14.77 6.12
N PHE A 120 -21.40 13.95 7.18
CA PHE A 120 -22.19 12.72 7.24
C PHE A 120 -22.60 12.41 8.68
N ASP A 121 -23.52 11.47 8.91
CA ASP A 121 -24.04 11.15 10.24
C ASP A 121 -23.10 10.21 11.03
N GLY A 122 -21.84 10.62 11.25
CA GLY A 122 -20.84 9.79 11.93
C GLY A 122 -19.63 10.57 12.39
N THR A 123 -18.69 9.86 12.99
CA THR A 123 -17.40 10.40 13.45
C THR A 123 -16.27 9.84 12.59
N GLU A 124 -15.43 10.71 12.04
CA GLU A 124 -14.28 10.30 11.24
C GLU A 124 -13.07 11.17 11.52
N ILE A 125 -11.89 10.53 11.68
CA ILE A 125 -10.58 11.19 11.73
C ILE A 125 -9.75 10.61 10.59
N SER A 126 -9.16 11.46 9.75
CA SER A 126 -8.31 11.03 8.65
C SER A 126 -6.97 11.75 8.67
N GLY A 127 -5.90 11.05 8.33
CA GLY A 127 -4.57 11.61 8.13
C GLY A 127 -3.81 12.00 9.39
N TRP A 128 -4.27 11.63 10.60
CA TRP A 128 -3.56 11.97 11.83
C TRP A 128 -2.35 11.07 12.07
N ALA A 129 -2.49 9.76 11.96
CA ALA A 129 -1.43 8.77 12.20
C ALA A 129 -1.30 7.72 11.08
N THR A 130 -1.75 8.02 9.88
CA THR A 130 -1.53 7.19 8.69
C THR A 130 -0.36 7.73 7.86
N LEU A 131 0.29 6.86 7.07
CA LEU A 131 1.42 7.24 6.23
C LEU A 131 0.97 7.87 4.92
N GLU A 132 -0.02 7.26 4.27
CA GLU A 132 -0.50 7.65 2.97
C GLU A 132 -1.80 8.44 3.10
N THR A 133 -1.73 9.74 2.83
CA THR A 133 -2.88 10.63 2.89
C THR A 133 -3.14 11.28 1.54
N LEU A 134 -4.42 11.44 1.19
CA LEU A 134 -4.82 12.21 0.00
C LEU A 134 -5.01 13.69 0.33
N ASP A 135 -5.40 13.99 1.55
CA ASP A 135 -5.66 15.33 2.07
C ASP A 135 -4.86 15.58 3.36
N PRO A 136 -4.71 16.83 3.80
CA PRO A 136 -4.22 17.15 5.13
C PRO A 136 -5.09 16.50 6.24
N PRO A 137 -4.53 16.29 7.46
CA PRO A 137 -5.31 15.76 8.58
C PRO A 137 -6.59 16.54 8.84
N ALA A 138 -7.70 15.82 8.94
CA ALA A 138 -9.03 16.39 9.10
C ALA A 138 -9.94 15.47 9.93
N SER A 139 -11.06 16.00 10.39
CA SER A 139 -12.08 15.19 11.08
C SER A 139 -13.51 15.64 10.76
N HIS A 140 -14.45 14.76 11.04
CA HIS A 140 -15.86 15.07 11.16
C HIS A 140 -16.38 14.50 12.50
N PRO A 141 -16.96 15.34 13.41
CA PRO A 141 -17.06 16.81 13.34
C PRO A 141 -15.71 17.52 13.22
N ALA A 142 -15.69 18.71 12.61
CA ALA A 142 -14.45 19.40 12.26
C ALA A 142 -13.54 19.73 13.48
N GLU A 143 -14.15 20.04 14.62
CA GLU A 143 -13.46 20.38 15.87
C GLU A 143 -12.79 19.16 16.55
N LEU A 144 -13.13 17.94 16.13
CA LEU A 144 -12.59 16.73 16.74
C LEU A 144 -11.07 16.62 16.56
N ILE A 145 -10.52 17.05 15.42
CA ILE A 145 -9.08 17.00 15.16
C ILE A 145 -8.30 17.89 16.13
N ASP A 146 -8.86 19.02 16.54
CA ASP A 146 -8.24 19.91 17.54
C ASP A 146 -8.20 19.25 18.92
N TRP A 147 -9.28 18.53 19.30
CA TRP A 147 -9.29 17.73 20.51
C TRP A 147 -8.23 16.60 20.46
N VAL A 148 -8.08 15.92 19.31
CA VAL A 148 -7.04 14.91 19.12
C VAL A 148 -5.65 15.51 19.31
N TYR A 149 -5.37 16.65 18.67
CA TYR A 149 -4.08 17.33 18.84
C TYR A 149 -3.82 17.80 20.27
N LYS A 150 -4.84 18.29 20.96
CA LYS A 150 -4.73 18.75 22.35
C LYS A 150 -4.48 17.58 23.30
N THR A 151 -5.11 16.43 23.08
CA THR A 151 -5.07 15.29 24.00
C THR A 151 -3.90 14.35 23.73
N PHE A 152 -3.66 14.02 22.46
CA PHE A 152 -2.68 13.02 22.02
C PHE A 152 -1.47 13.63 21.30
N GLY A 153 -1.51 14.91 20.98
CA GLY A 153 -0.46 15.61 20.23
C GLY A 153 -0.45 15.24 18.75
N LYS A 154 0.61 15.65 18.05
CA LYS A 154 0.89 15.18 16.68
C LYS A 154 1.37 13.73 16.73
N ALA A 155 0.96 12.92 15.74
CA ALA A 155 1.47 11.57 15.61
C ALA A 155 3.00 11.57 15.44
N PRO A 156 3.73 10.71 16.16
CA PRO A 156 5.19 10.73 16.17
C PRO A 156 5.86 10.22 14.90
N PHE A 157 5.13 9.74 13.91
CA PHE A 157 5.69 9.12 12.71
C PHE A 157 6.73 9.97 12.00
N GLY A 158 6.49 11.27 11.86
CA GLY A 158 7.26 12.11 10.96
C GLY A 158 7.12 11.67 9.50
N ASN A 159 7.91 12.26 8.61
CA ASN A 159 7.92 11.89 7.19
C ASN A 159 8.71 10.60 6.94
N GLU A 160 8.35 9.85 5.91
CA GLU A 160 9.14 8.70 5.49
C GLU A 160 10.45 9.17 4.83
N GLU A 161 11.55 8.51 5.21
CA GLU A 161 12.88 8.82 4.71
C GLU A 161 13.19 7.93 3.49
N ALA A 162 13.36 8.54 2.32
CA ALA A 162 13.71 7.83 1.09
C ALA A 162 15.24 7.82 0.87
N HIS A 163 16.01 7.39 1.88
CA HIS A 163 17.45 7.22 1.82
C HIS A 163 17.93 6.22 2.89
N LEU A 164 19.17 5.79 2.79
CA LEU A 164 19.78 4.88 3.77
C LEU A 164 19.84 5.52 5.15
N LEU A 165 19.32 4.82 6.14
CA LEU A 165 19.33 5.23 7.54
C LEU A 165 20.46 4.57 8.32
N SER A 166 21.02 5.27 9.31
CA SER A 166 21.96 4.71 10.26
C SER A 166 21.25 3.79 11.28
N ALA A 167 22.01 2.96 11.99
CA ALA A 167 21.47 2.13 13.07
C ALA A 167 20.69 2.94 14.11
N ALA A 168 21.20 4.12 14.50
CA ALA A 168 20.53 5.00 15.45
C ALA A 168 19.20 5.53 14.87
N SER A 169 19.17 5.94 13.60
CA SER A 169 17.96 6.42 12.93
C SER A 169 16.92 5.31 12.78
N LEU A 170 17.36 4.07 12.49
CA LEU A 170 16.45 2.91 12.42
C LEU A 170 15.81 2.59 13.78
N LEU A 171 16.57 2.67 14.86
CA LEU A 171 16.04 2.53 16.23
C LEU A 171 15.04 3.64 16.55
N GLU A 172 15.31 4.87 16.10
CA GLU A 172 14.34 5.97 16.24
C GLU A 172 13.06 5.72 15.43
N VAL A 173 13.15 5.13 14.24
CA VAL A 173 11.95 4.69 13.46
C VAL A 173 11.14 3.69 14.27
N ARG A 174 11.78 2.65 14.85
CA ARG A 174 11.10 1.72 15.76
C ARG A 174 10.36 2.44 16.87
N ASP A 175 11.06 3.30 17.60
CA ASP A 175 10.50 3.98 18.78
C ASP A 175 9.34 4.91 18.40
N ARG A 176 9.43 5.59 17.25
CA ARG A 176 8.32 6.39 16.71
C ARG A 176 7.12 5.53 16.31
N CYS A 177 7.35 4.37 15.69
CA CYS A 177 6.28 3.42 15.35
C CYS A 177 5.57 2.89 16.59
N VAL A 178 6.32 2.46 17.60
CA VAL A 178 5.76 1.97 18.88
C VAL A 178 4.93 3.07 19.56
N ARG A 179 5.50 4.26 19.76
CA ARG A 179 4.76 5.38 20.38
C ARG A 179 3.53 5.80 19.59
N THR A 180 3.59 5.76 18.26
CA THR A 180 2.39 6.08 17.44
C THR A 180 1.32 5.03 17.63
N THR A 181 1.68 3.75 17.65
CA THR A 181 0.74 2.63 17.88
C THR A 181 0.05 2.78 19.24
N GLU A 182 0.80 3.08 20.30
CA GLU A 182 0.25 3.33 21.63
C GLU A 182 -0.78 4.47 21.63
N ARG A 183 -0.44 5.60 21.00
CA ARG A 183 -1.35 6.76 20.90
C ARG A 183 -2.60 6.50 20.06
N VAL A 184 -2.47 5.74 18.97
CA VAL A 184 -3.62 5.31 18.15
C VAL A 184 -4.54 4.43 18.99
N GLY A 185 -4.00 3.48 19.76
CA GLY A 185 -4.75 2.65 20.68
C GLY A 185 -5.45 3.48 21.78
N ASP A 186 -4.76 4.47 22.37
CA ASP A 186 -5.33 5.38 23.37
C ASP A 186 -6.48 6.22 22.81
N LEU A 187 -6.29 6.76 21.58
CA LEU A 187 -7.34 7.49 20.88
C LEU A 187 -8.56 6.60 20.63
N GLY A 188 -8.34 5.36 20.15
CA GLY A 188 -9.43 4.41 19.89
C GLY A 188 -10.25 4.11 21.15
N VAL A 189 -9.59 3.81 22.26
CA VAL A 189 -10.25 3.58 23.56
C VAL A 189 -11.03 4.83 24.00
N ALA A 190 -10.43 6.02 23.91
CA ALA A 190 -11.08 7.27 24.31
C ALA A 190 -12.33 7.58 23.47
N LEU A 191 -12.28 7.32 22.15
CA LEU A 191 -13.43 7.49 21.26
C LEU A 191 -14.55 6.48 21.58
N MET A 192 -14.22 5.20 21.85
CA MET A 192 -15.20 4.19 22.26
C MET A 192 -15.91 4.53 23.56
N GLN A 193 -15.24 5.24 24.48
CA GLN A 193 -15.81 5.70 25.74
C GLN A 193 -16.63 6.98 25.58
N LYS A 194 -16.27 7.81 24.61
CA LYS A 194 -16.87 9.13 24.41
C LYS A 194 -18.30 9.04 23.86
N GLU A 195 -18.53 8.11 22.93
CA GLU A 195 -19.82 7.95 22.25
C GLU A 195 -20.14 6.49 21.93
N PRO A 196 -21.43 6.12 21.93
CA PRO A 196 -21.84 4.79 21.53
C PRO A 196 -21.66 4.59 20.03
N TRP A 197 -21.26 3.39 19.62
CA TRP A 197 -21.01 3.03 18.23
C TRP A 197 -21.65 1.66 17.87
N ASP A 198 -21.95 1.48 16.61
CA ASP A 198 -22.41 0.22 16.02
C ASP A 198 -21.32 -0.32 15.03
N LEU A 199 -20.58 0.58 14.37
CA LEU A 199 -19.36 0.27 13.60
C LEU A 199 -18.21 1.14 14.11
N PHE A 200 -17.13 0.51 14.56
CA PHE A 200 -15.88 1.18 14.91
C PHE A 200 -14.76 0.67 14.02
N MET A 201 -14.13 1.56 13.29
CA MET A 201 -12.99 1.24 12.41
C MET A 201 -11.76 2.03 12.85
N ILE A 202 -10.60 1.35 12.94
CA ILE A 202 -9.32 1.99 13.26
C ILE A 202 -8.18 1.30 12.51
N CYS A 203 -7.17 2.06 12.05
CA CYS A 203 -6.03 1.51 11.35
C CYS A 203 -4.71 1.84 12.05
N PHE A 204 -3.83 0.83 12.17
CA PHE A 204 -2.45 0.96 12.64
C PHE A 204 -1.50 0.95 11.44
N ALA A 205 -0.87 2.07 11.13
CA ALA A 205 0.07 2.21 10.01
C ALA A 205 1.54 1.91 10.38
N ALA A 206 1.80 1.59 11.65
CA ALA A 206 3.17 1.35 12.13
C ALA A 206 3.81 0.10 11.52
N THR A 207 3.03 -0.94 11.22
CA THR A 207 3.49 -2.17 10.57
C THR A 207 3.96 -1.92 9.15
N HIS A 208 3.32 -1.02 8.41
CA HIS A 208 3.72 -0.58 7.07
C HIS A 208 5.08 0.14 7.12
N ARG A 209 5.19 1.19 7.94
CA ARG A 209 6.45 1.94 8.06
C ARG A 209 7.60 1.10 8.58
N GLY A 210 7.35 0.33 9.65
CA GLY A 210 8.33 -0.60 10.20
C GLY A 210 8.75 -1.64 9.18
N GLY A 211 7.80 -2.17 8.42
CA GLY A 211 8.05 -3.13 7.36
C GLY A 211 9.00 -2.61 6.28
N HIS A 212 8.83 -1.38 5.81
CA HIS A 212 9.73 -0.78 4.83
C HIS A 212 11.15 -0.57 5.35
N GLN A 213 11.32 -0.14 6.59
CA GLN A 213 12.60 0.33 7.09
C GLN A 213 13.36 -0.74 7.92
N LEU A 214 12.66 -1.66 8.56
CA LEU A 214 13.20 -2.59 9.56
C LEU A 214 13.07 -4.07 9.16
N TRP A 215 12.80 -4.35 7.87
CA TRP A 215 12.63 -5.72 7.41
C TRP A 215 13.91 -6.54 7.57
N ASP A 216 15.02 -5.97 7.13
CA ASP A 216 16.38 -6.49 7.38
C ASP A 216 17.39 -5.36 7.52
N LEU A 217 18.63 -5.69 7.87
CA LEU A 217 19.70 -4.72 8.11
C LEU A 217 20.66 -4.58 6.91
N THR A 218 20.39 -5.23 5.79
CA THR A 218 21.27 -5.22 4.61
C THR A 218 21.33 -3.85 3.96
N ASN A 219 20.27 -3.05 4.14
CA ASN A 219 20.12 -1.72 3.53
C ASN A 219 20.31 -0.58 4.55
N MET A 220 21.34 -0.66 5.39
CA MET A 220 21.66 0.32 6.41
C MET A 220 22.89 1.16 6.04
N ALA A 221 22.92 2.43 6.47
CA ALA A 221 24.09 3.29 6.34
C ALA A 221 25.10 3.03 7.46
N GLY A 222 26.36 2.74 7.11
CA GLY A 222 27.44 2.45 8.07
C GLY A 222 27.28 1.10 8.73
N GLU A 223 27.93 0.93 9.88
CA GLU A 223 27.94 -0.29 10.69
C GLU A 223 27.18 -0.07 12.00
N ALA A 224 26.53 -1.12 12.48
CA ALA A 224 25.90 -1.13 13.80
C ALA A 224 26.86 -1.68 14.85
N SER A 225 26.90 -1.09 16.05
CA SER A 225 27.51 -1.73 17.21
C SER A 225 26.76 -3.03 17.56
N ALA A 226 27.40 -3.95 18.31
CA ALA A 226 26.77 -5.19 18.72
C ALA A 226 25.45 -4.97 19.49
N ALA A 227 25.38 -3.94 20.33
CA ALA A 227 24.16 -3.57 21.06
C ALA A 227 23.05 -3.07 20.11
N GLN A 228 23.41 -2.22 19.14
CA GLN A 228 22.45 -1.74 18.13
C GLN A 228 21.96 -2.88 17.23
N ALA A 229 22.85 -3.76 16.76
CA ALA A 229 22.48 -4.90 15.94
C ALA A 229 21.50 -5.84 16.68
N LYS A 230 21.75 -6.10 17.98
CA LYS A 230 20.83 -6.86 18.83
C LYS A 230 19.47 -6.19 18.96
N ALA A 231 19.43 -4.88 19.21
CA ALA A 231 18.19 -4.12 19.35
C ALA A 231 17.41 -4.08 18.01
N LEU A 232 18.11 -3.85 16.90
CA LEU A 232 17.49 -3.83 15.57
C LEU A 232 16.95 -5.20 15.15
N GLY A 233 17.58 -6.30 15.57
CA GLY A 233 17.08 -7.66 15.31
C GLY A 233 15.69 -7.95 15.90
N GLY A 234 15.25 -7.18 16.91
CA GLY A 234 13.91 -7.25 17.49
C GLY A 234 12.98 -6.10 17.08
N ALA A 235 13.50 -5.09 16.38
CA ALA A 235 12.80 -3.82 16.19
C ALA A 235 11.43 -3.94 15.47
N LEU A 236 11.33 -4.76 14.44
CA LEU A 236 10.06 -5.02 13.75
C LEU A 236 9.09 -5.77 14.68
N LYS A 237 9.58 -6.74 15.46
CA LYS A 237 8.76 -7.47 16.43
C LYS A 237 8.18 -6.54 17.50
N ASP A 238 8.95 -5.59 18.00
CA ASP A 238 8.50 -4.62 19.01
C ASP A 238 7.27 -3.83 18.54
N ILE A 239 7.22 -3.49 17.24
CA ILE A 239 6.07 -2.81 16.62
C ILE A 239 4.84 -3.70 16.63
N TYR A 240 4.98 -4.98 16.26
CA TYR A 240 3.85 -5.92 16.25
C TYR A 240 3.34 -6.20 17.67
N VAL A 241 4.21 -6.28 18.66
CA VAL A 241 3.85 -6.42 20.09
C VAL A 241 3.07 -5.19 20.56
N ALA A 242 3.48 -3.99 20.17
CA ALA A 242 2.73 -2.78 20.49
C ALA A 242 1.33 -2.78 19.85
N CYS A 243 1.22 -3.25 18.58
CA CYS A 243 -0.06 -3.42 17.91
C CYS A 243 -0.95 -4.45 18.63
N ASP A 244 -0.41 -5.63 18.97
CA ASP A 244 -1.14 -6.67 19.70
C ASP A 244 -1.68 -6.16 21.05
N THR A 245 -0.86 -5.41 21.79
CA THR A 245 -1.26 -4.80 23.06
C THR A 245 -2.40 -3.78 22.87
N ALA A 246 -2.28 -2.90 21.88
CA ALA A 246 -3.32 -1.91 21.58
C ALA A 246 -4.63 -2.58 21.11
N ILE A 247 -4.52 -3.61 20.27
CA ILE A 247 -5.66 -4.42 19.80
C ILE A 247 -6.36 -5.09 21.00
N GLY A 248 -5.61 -5.70 21.92
CA GLY A 248 -6.20 -6.31 23.13
C GLY A 248 -7.00 -5.33 23.99
N ARG A 249 -6.52 -4.07 24.11
CA ARG A 249 -7.23 -3.00 24.83
C ARG A 249 -8.52 -2.59 24.11
N LEU A 250 -8.50 -2.46 22.79
CA LEU A 250 -9.67 -2.15 21.96
C LEU A 250 -10.73 -3.26 22.05
N ILE A 251 -10.32 -4.53 21.97
CA ILE A 251 -11.21 -5.69 22.12
C ILE A 251 -11.84 -5.69 23.53
N GLY A 252 -11.03 -5.47 24.57
CA GLY A 252 -11.51 -5.38 25.95
C GLY A 252 -12.54 -4.26 26.13
N GLN A 253 -12.33 -3.09 25.51
CA GLN A 253 -13.26 -1.96 25.54
C GLN A 253 -14.55 -2.23 24.74
N ALA A 254 -14.46 -2.95 23.61
CA ALA A 254 -15.61 -3.32 22.79
C ALA A 254 -16.54 -4.34 23.49
N GLY A 255 -15.98 -5.19 24.32
CA GLY A 255 -16.71 -6.24 25.05
C GLY A 255 -17.04 -7.47 24.20
N SER A 256 -17.53 -8.52 24.84
CA SER A 256 -17.77 -9.84 24.23
C SER A 256 -18.92 -9.89 23.20
N GLU A 257 -19.80 -8.89 23.20
CA GLU A 257 -20.95 -8.83 22.30
C GLU A 257 -20.58 -8.30 20.90
N ALA A 258 -19.45 -7.61 20.78
CA ALA A 258 -18.98 -7.10 19.50
C ALA A 258 -18.35 -8.22 18.65
N THR A 259 -18.59 -8.18 17.35
CA THR A 259 -17.81 -8.96 16.40
C THR A 259 -16.58 -8.17 16.03
N THR A 260 -15.40 -8.75 16.20
CA THR A 260 -14.11 -8.10 15.89
C THR A 260 -13.48 -8.72 14.65
N LEU A 261 -13.06 -7.86 13.72
CA LEU A 261 -12.30 -8.19 12.53
C LEU A 261 -10.95 -7.51 12.61
N VAL A 262 -9.84 -8.26 12.71
CA VAL A 262 -8.47 -7.74 12.57
C VAL A 262 -7.94 -8.21 11.22
N PHE A 263 -7.46 -7.28 10.39
CA PHE A 263 -7.07 -7.61 9.03
C PHE A 263 -5.88 -6.79 8.54
N SER A 264 -5.18 -7.34 7.56
CA SER A 264 -4.29 -6.61 6.66
C SER A 264 -4.70 -6.88 5.22
N LEU A 265 -4.66 -5.85 4.38
CA LEU A 265 -5.09 -5.96 2.98
C LEU A 265 -3.96 -6.45 2.05
N HIS A 266 -2.72 -6.42 2.52
CA HIS A 266 -1.51 -6.92 1.87
C HIS A 266 -0.42 -7.09 2.93
N GLY A 267 0.60 -7.87 2.62
CA GLY A 267 1.73 -8.13 3.52
C GLY A 267 2.98 -7.30 3.22
N MET A 268 4.08 -7.68 3.85
CA MET A 268 5.41 -7.10 3.69
C MET A 268 6.46 -8.20 3.55
N GLY A 269 7.53 -7.95 2.81
CA GLY A 269 8.65 -8.87 2.62
C GLY A 269 9.94 -8.14 2.29
N ALA A 270 11.00 -8.89 1.94
CA ALA A 270 12.26 -8.27 1.51
C ALA A 270 12.05 -7.42 0.25
N ASN A 271 12.77 -6.29 0.16
CA ASN A 271 12.69 -5.41 -1.01
C ASN A 271 13.28 -6.08 -2.25
N VAL A 272 12.41 -6.33 -3.20
CA VAL A 272 12.73 -6.95 -4.51
C VAL A 272 12.58 -5.96 -5.67
N SER A 273 12.35 -4.68 -5.39
CA SER A 273 12.10 -3.66 -6.42
C SER A 273 13.31 -3.45 -7.33
N ARG A 274 13.02 -3.31 -8.62
CA ARG A 274 13.95 -2.89 -9.67
C ARG A 274 13.38 -1.73 -10.48
N SER A 275 12.45 -0.99 -9.89
CA SER A 275 11.76 0.15 -10.52
C SER A 275 12.73 1.21 -11.06
N GLU A 276 13.91 1.36 -10.45
CA GLU A 276 14.96 2.28 -10.91
C GLU A 276 15.53 1.91 -12.28
N LEU A 277 15.53 0.62 -12.65
CA LEU A 277 16.01 0.13 -13.95
C LEU A 277 14.95 0.24 -15.05
N LEU A 278 13.65 0.28 -14.70
CA LEU A 278 12.55 0.13 -15.64
C LEU A 278 12.59 1.17 -16.77
N ARG A 279 12.93 2.41 -16.45
CA ARG A 279 13.02 3.48 -17.46
C ARG A 279 14.07 3.18 -18.53
N GLU A 280 15.25 2.74 -18.11
CA GLU A 280 16.33 2.40 -19.03
C GLU A 280 16.02 1.12 -19.82
N MET A 281 15.45 0.09 -19.15
CA MET A 281 15.00 -1.13 -19.83
C MET A 281 13.97 -0.80 -20.92
N LEU A 282 12.95 0.00 -20.59
CA LEU A 282 11.90 0.40 -21.52
C LEU A 282 12.48 1.21 -22.70
N ALA A 283 13.37 2.16 -22.43
CA ALA A 283 14.00 2.97 -23.48
C ALA A 283 14.75 2.10 -24.50
N ARG A 284 15.52 1.10 -24.05
CA ARG A 284 16.23 0.17 -24.92
C ARG A 284 15.31 -0.74 -25.71
N VAL A 285 14.24 -1.22 -25.10
CA VAL A 285 13.21 -2.06 -25.77
C VAL A 285 12.53 -1.26 -26.88
N LEU A 286 12.19 0.00 -26.64
CA LEU A 286 11.56 0.87 -27.63
C LEU A 286 12.52 1.27 -28.78
N ALA A 287 13.81 1.42 -28.50
CA ALA A 287 14.83 1.66 -29.52
C ALA A 287 15.11 0.43 -30.42
N GLY A 288 14.71 -0.77 -29.98
CA GLY A 288 14.79 -2.00 -30.76
C GLY A 288 16.14 -2.72 -30.76
N HIS A 289 17.20 -2.14 -30.22
CA HIS A 289 18.55 -2.70 -30.10
C HIS A 289 19.29 -2.11 -28.90
N GLY A 290 20.34 -2.77 -28.44
CA GLY A 290 21.19 -2.23 -27.38
C GLY A 290 21.79 -0.91 -27.87
N ALA A 291 21.70 0.13 -27.03
CA ALA A 291 22.51 1.31 -27.29
C ALA A 291 23.95 0.81 -27.44
N SER A 292 24.56 1.03 -28.64
CA SER A 292 26.02 1.02 -28.77
C SER A 292 26.56 1.85 -27.60
N ASP A 293 27.69 1.51 -27.01
CA ASP A 293 28.36 2.16 -25.88
C ASP A 293 28.48 3.71 -25.97
N GLY A 294 27.48 4.34 -26.56
CA GLY A 294 27.28 5.77 -26.56
C GLY A 294 26.94 6.24 -25.15
N PRO A 295 27.55 7.35 -24.67
CA PRO A 295 27.37 7.85 -23.34
C PRO A 295 25.88 8.08 -23.08
N ALA A 296 25.37 7.54 -21.96
CA ALA A 296 24.09 7.91 -21.38
C ALA A 296 23.91 9.43 -21.53
N SER A 297 22.74 9.87 -21.98
CA SER A 297 22.47 11.28 -22.31
C SER A 297 23.13 12.20 -21.27
N ARG A 298 24.03 13.10 -21.73
CA ARG A 298 24.85 13.94 -20.86
C ARG A 298 23.98 14.56 -19.77
N PRO A 299 24.33 14.39 -18.47
CA PRO A 299 23.55 14.94 -17.39
C PRO A 299 23.40 16.45 -17.58
N ARG A 300 22.16 16.92 -17.60
CA ARG A 300 21.85 18.35 -17.76
C ARG A 300 22.41 19.12 -16.55
N LEU A 301 22.64 20.42 -16.70
CA LEU A 301 23.17 21.27 -15.63
C LEU A 301 22.38 21.11 -14.31
N THR A 302 21.06 21.00 -14.40
CA THR A 302 20.17 20.79 -13.25
C THR A 302 20.37 19.42 -12.58
N ASP A 303 20.76 18.36 -13.31
CA ASP A 303 21.06 17.05 -12.73
C ASP A 303 22.40 17.12 -11.98
N ARG A 304 23.35 17.87 -12.51
CA ARG A 304 24.63 18.15 -11.85
C ARG A 304 24.42 18.97 -10.58
N LEU A 305 23.60 20.02 -10.61
CA LEU A 305 23.25 20.82 -9.43
C LEU A 305 22.52 19.99 -8.37
N ARG A 306 21.60 19.12 -8.79
CA ARG A 306 20.93 18.18 -7.88
C ARG A 306 21.91 17.20 -7.24
N ALA A 307 22.89 16.72 -8.00
CA ALA A 307 23.91 15.78 -7.49
C ALA A 307 24.85 16.42 -6.46
N LEU A 308 25.00 17.74 -6.46
CA LEU A 308 25.79 18.47 -5.46
C LEU A 308 25.13 18.52 -4.07
N LEU A 309 23.80 18.34 -4.00
CA LEU A 309 23.07 18.33 -2.73
C LEU A 309 23.02 16.91 -2.16
N PRO A 310 23.47 16.66 -0.93
CA PRO A 310 23.34 15.38 -0.26
C PRO A 310 21.88 14.90 -0.22
N THR A 311 21.67 13.59 -0.40
CA THR A 311 20.32 13.02 -0.41
C THR A 311 19.50 13.32 0.86
N PRO A 312 20.08 13.27 2.08
CA PRO A 312 19.34 13.64 3.29
C PRO A 312 18.83 15.08 3.27
N LEU A 313 19.66 16.03 2.79
CA LEU A 313 19.27 17.44 2.69
C LEU A 313 18.15 17.66 1.66
N ARG A 314 18.21 16.94 0.53
CA ARG A 314 17.13 17.00 -0.48
C ARG A 314 15.81 16.45 0.07
N SER A 315 15.85 15.35 0.80
CA SER A 315 14.70 14.77 1.47
C SER A 315 14.14 15.71 2.53
N TRP A 316 15.00 16.30 3.34
CA TRP A 316 14.61 17.26 4.35
C TRP A 316 13.93 18.49 3.73
N ILE A 317 14.51 19.10 2.71
CA ILE A 317 13.91 20.24 1.99
C ILE A 317 12.54 19.85 1.44
N LYS A 318 12.45 18.72 0.71
CA LYS A 318 11.18 18.25 0.14
C LYS A 318 10.12 18.09 1.22
N ASN A 319 10.45 17.47 2.32
CA ASN A 319 9.51 17.14 3.40
C ASN A 319 8.98 18.36 4.18
N HIS A 320 9.67 19.51 4.10
CA HIS A 320 9.22 20.77 4.72
C HIS A 320 8.45 21.68 3.76
N LEU A 321 8.32 21.29 2.49
CA LEU A 321 7.51 22.02 1.52
C LEU A 321 6.02 21.64 1.62
N PRO A 322 5.10 22.53 1.25
CA PRO A 322 3.68 22.18 1.11
C PRO A 322 3.47 21.01 0.13
N ILE A 323 2.49 20.14 0.42
CA ILE A 323 2.19 18.94 -0.38
C ILE A 323 2.10 19.22 -1.89
N PRO A 324 1.40 20.28 -2.37
CA PRO A 324 1.35 20.57 -3.80
C PRO A 324 2.73 20.83 -4.44
N ILE A 325 3.66 21.41 -3.69
CA ILE A 325 5.03 21.65 -4.16
C ILE A 325 5.84 20.36 -4.16
N GLN A 326 5.65 19.49 -3.16
CA GLN A 326 6.26 18.16 -3.13
C GLN A 326 5.82 17.33 -4.33
N ASP A 327 4.52 17.32 -4.62
CA ASP A 327 3.92 16.63 -5.76
C ASP A 327 4.47 17.18 -7.08
N TRP A 328 4.50 18.50 -7.23
CA TRP A 328 5.06 19.17 -8.41
C TRP A 328 6.54 18.82 -8.63
N LEU A 329 7.38 18.85 -7.58
CA LEU A 329 8.77 18.45 -7.66
C LEU A 329 8.93 16.99 -8.09
N THR A 330 8.13 16.09 -7.50
CA THR A 330 8.14 14.67 -7.85
C THR A 330 7.81 14.49 -9.33
N MET A 331 6.78 15.17 -9.81
CA MET A 331 6.35 15.13 -11.21
C MET A 331 7.39 15.72 -12.16
N PHE A 332 7.91 16.91 -11.84
CA PHE A 332 8.93 17.56 -12.64
C PHE A 332 10.13 16.63 -12.91
N TRP A 333 10.63 15.93 -11.87
CA TRP A 333 11.76 15.03 -12.04
C TRP A 333 11.41 13.73 -12.76
N ARG A 334 10.18 13.26 -12.69
CA ARG A 334 9.72 12.00 -13.31
C ARG A 334 9.35 12.14 -14.79
N THR A 335 8.71 13.24 -15.19
CA THR A 335 8.22 13.46 -16.56
C THR A 335 9.12 14.33 -17.40
N ARG A 336 10.06 15.00 -16.77
CA ARG A 336 11.02 15.90 -17.41
C ARG A 336 11.82 15.18 -18.50
N GLY A 337 11.80 15.77 -19.71
CA GLY A 337 12.55 15.28 -20.85
C GLY A 337 11.86 14.18 -21.67
N ILE A 338 10.60 13.86 -21.36
CA ILE A 338 9.77 13.05 -22.26
C ILE A 338 9.30 13.96 -23.41
N ASP A 339 9.66 13.56 -24.63
CA ASP A 339 9.08 14.16 -25.83
C ASP A 339 7.81 13.38 -26.20
N TRP A 340 6.67 13.94 -25.88
CA TRP A 340 5.36 13.30 -26.08
C TRP A 340 5.01 13.09 -27.55
N SER A 341 5.64 13.82 -28.48
CA SER A 341 5.43 13.65 -29.92
C SER A 341 6.04 12.37 -30.48
N SER A 342 7.01 11.79 -29.76
CA SER A 342 7.74 10.58 -30.17
C SER A 342 7.65 9.45 -29.15
N ALA A 343 7.26 9.71 -27.90
CA ALA A 343 7.17 8.72 -26.86
C ALA A 343 5.96 7.80 -27.06
N ARG A 344 6.19 6.58 -27.54
CA ARG A 344 5.12 5.56 -27.75
C ARG A 344 4.64 4.93 -26.44
N ALA A 345 5.52 4.82 -25.44
CA ALA A 345 5.21 4.33 -24.10
C ALA A 345 6.11 5.01 -23.06
N PHE A 346 5.69 5.00 -21.81
CA PHE A 346 6.42 5.63 -20.70
C PHE A 346 6.17 4.89 -19.39
N VAL A 347 7.09 5.07 -18.43
CA VAL A 347 6.95 4.52 -17.07
C VAL A 347 6.01 5.41 -16.27
N ALA A 348 4.90 4.84 -15.78
CA ALA A 348 4.01 5.50 -14.85
C ALA A 348 4.57 5.42 -13.42
N LEU A 349 4.08 6.30 -12.53
CA LEU A 349 4.44 6.23 -11.11
C LEU A 349 3.90 4.94 -10.49
N CYS A 350 4.78 4.29 -9.76
CA CYS A 350 4.49 3.15 -8.92
C CYS A 350 5.28 3.31 -7.62
N ASP A 351 4.96 2.56 -6.61
CA ASP A 351 5.79 2.51 -5.41
C ASP A 351 7.05 1.65 -5.69
N LEU A 352 6.96 0.35 -5.53
CA LEU A 352 8.11 -0.56 -5.69
C LEU A 352 7.94 -1.59 -6.84
N ASP A 353 6.81 -1.54 -7.52
CA ASP A 353 6.53 -2.35 -8.72
C ASP A 353 7.06 -1.69 -10.00
N GLY A 354 6.60 -2.15 -11.16
CA GLY A 354 6.85 -1.52 -12.44
C GLY A 354 5.55 -1.29 -13.20
N TYR A 355 5.29 -0.04 -13.61
CA TYR A 355 4.12 0.30 -14.41
C TYR A 355 4.53 0.96 -15.71
N VAL A 356 4.01 0.43 -16.82
CA VAL A 356 4.20 1.01 -18.15
C VAL A 356 2.86 1.41 -18.73
N ARG A 357 2.85 2.60 -19.33
CA ARG A 357 1.68 3.17 -19.98
C ARG A 357 1.97 3.43 -21.45
N ILE A 358 1.02 3.08 -22.30
CA ILE A 358 1.08 3.33 -23.75
C ILE A 358 0.51 4.72 -24.03
N ASN A 359 1.20 5.52 -24.84
CA ASN A 359 0.74 6.83 -25.28
C ASN A 359 -0.35 6.68 -26.37
N LEU A 360 -1.52 6.22 -25.95
CA LEU A 360 -2.62 5.73 -26.81
C LEU A 360 -3.45 6.88 -27.34
N ARG A 361 -3.65 6.92 -28.66
CA ARG A 361 -4.51 7.90 -29.33
C ARG A 361 -5.97 7.75 -28.89
N GLY A 362 -6.64 8.86 -28.61
CA GLY A 362 -8.01 8.89 -28.11
C GLY A 362 -8.15 8.73 -26.60
N ARG A 363 -7.10 8.27 -25.90
CA ARG A 363 -7.05 8.20 -24.44
C ARG A 363 -6.12 9.27 -23.86
N GLU A 364 -4.87 9.32 -24.34
CA GLU A 364 -3.90 10.34 -23.94
C GLU A 364 -4.09 11.61 -24.76
N ALA A 365 -4.02 12.79 -24.14
CA ALA A 365 -4.17 14.07 -24.88
C ALA A 365 -3.11 14.25 -25.98
N ALA A 366 -1.91 13.70 -25.79
CA ALA A 366 -0.84 13.66 -26.78
C ALA A 366 -0.59 12.23 -27.33
N GLY A 367 -1.63 11.41 -27.40
CA GLY A 367 -1.57 10.03 -27.84
C GLY A 367 -1.14 9.88 -29.31
N ILE A 368 -0.19 8.98 -29.57
CA ILE A 368 0.37 8.74 -30.91
C ILE A 368 0.24 7.29 -31.38
N VAL A 369 0.03 6.34 -30.46
CA VAL A 369 -0.16 4.92 -30.78
C VAL A 369 -1.60 4.65 -31.14
N GLU A 370 -1.85 4.02 -32.27
CA GLU A 370 -3.20 3.69 -32.71
C GLU A 370 -3.82 2.56 -31.87
N PRO A 371 -5.10 2.66 -31.49
CA PRO A 371 -5.82 1.56 -30.87
C PRO A 371 -5.87 0.32 -31.76
N GLY A 372 -5.96 -0.86 -31.16
CA GLY A 372 -6.03 -2.13 -31.88
C GLY A 372 -4.67 -2.75 -32.18
N ALA A 373 -4.38 -3.11 -33.41
CA ALA A 373 -3.21 -3.93 -33.75
C ALA A 373 -1.87 -3.31 -33.33
N GLU A 374 -1.69 -2.00 -33.48
CA GLU A 374 -0.45 -1.33 -33.09
C GLU A 374 -0.26 -1.35 -31.57
N TYR A 375 -1.30 -1.04 -30.82
CA TYR A 375 -1.30 -1.12 -29.35
C TYR A 375 -0.98 -2.53 -28.87
N GLU A 376 -1.60 -3.57 -29.46
CA GLU A 376 -1.37 -4.97 -29.09
C GLU A 376 0.06 -5.41 -29.39
N ALA A 377 0.57 -5.06 -30.56
CA ALA A 377 1.93 -5.37 -30.97
C ALA A 377 2.97 -4.68 -30.05
N LEU A 378 2.74 -3.41 -29.71
CA LEU A 378 3.61 -2.66 -28.80
C LEU A 378 3.63 -3.24 -27.38
N CYS A 379 2.46 -3.57 -26.82
CA CYS A 379 2.39 -4.23 -25.52
C CYS A 379 3.16 -5.57 -25.51
N THR A 380 3.02 -6.36 -26.56
CA THR A 380 3.72 -7.64 -26.72
C THR A 380 5.23 -7.41 -26.84
N GLN A 381 5.65 -6.46 -27.66
CA GLN A 381 7.07 -6.09 -27.82
C GLN A 381 7.69 -5.68 -26.46
N ILE A 382 7.00 -4.83 -25.71
CA ILE A 382 7.48 -4.35 -24.41
C ILE A 382 7.56 -5.52 -23.41
N ALA A 383 6.52 -6.35 -23.32
CA ALA A 383 6.50 -7.48 -22.40
C ALA A 383 7.64 -8.47 -22.68
N GLN A 384 7.83 -8.86 -23.95
CA GLN A 384 8.92 -9.75 -24.38
C GLN A 384 10.30 -9.11 -24.13
N GLY A 385 10.42 -7.81 -24.44
CA GLY A 385 11.67 -7.09 -24.28
C GLY A 385 12.08 -6.96 -22.81
N LEU A 386 11.19 -6.56 -21.93
CA LEU A 386 11.45 -6.47 -20.49
C LEU A 386 11.73 -7.85 -19.86
N GLY A 387 10.99 -8.88 -20.28
CA GLY A 387 11.19 -10.26 -19.82
C GLY A 387 12.51 -10.90 -20.25
N SER A 388 13.24 -10.30 -21.22
CA SER A 388 14.53 -10.81 -21.70
C SER A 388 15.73 -10.44 -20.82
N PHE A 389 15.55 -9.54 -19.84
CA PHE A 389 16.63 -9.13 -18.94
C PHE A 389 16.84 -10.15 -17.83
N ILE A 390 18.09 -10.52 -17.62
CA ILE A 390 18.55 -11.42 -16.57
C ILE A 390 19.63 -10.74 -15.72
N ASP A 391 19.81 -11.19 -14.50
CA ASP A 391 20.97 -10.86 -13.70
C ASP A 391 22.24 -11.44 -14.34
N ALA A 392 23.26 -10.61 -14.54
CA ALA A 392 24.45 -11.00 -15.29
C ALA A 392 25.32 -12.03 -14.56
N ASP A 393 25.25 -12.09 -13.24
CA ASP A 393 26.09 -12.97 -12.42
C ASP A 393 25.38 -14.30 -12.16
N SER A 394 24.07 -14.30 -11.91
CA SER A 394 23.30 -15.51 -11.56
C SER A 394 22.49 -16.11 -12.72
N GLY A 395 22.29 -15.38 -13.82
CA GLY A 395 21.43 -15.80 -14.93
C GLY A 395 19.93 -15.80 -14.62
N ILE A 396 19.53 -15.28 -13.46
CA ILE A 396 18.13 -15.29 -13.01
C ILE A 396 17.36 -14.17 -13.70
N PRO A 397 16.11 -14.43 -14.17
CA PRO A 397 15.25 -13.38 -14.71
C PRO A 397 15.07 -12.22 -13.74
N VAL A 398 15.14 -10.99 -14.24
CA VAL A 398 14.89 -9.76 -13.47
C VAL A 398 13.39 -9.56 -13.23
N VAL A 399 12.59 -9.93 -14.21
CA VAL A 399 11.13 -9.86 -14.21
C VAL A 399 10.57 -11.25 -13.94
N ASP A 400 9.69 -11.37 -12.96
CA ASP A 400 8.95 -12.60 -12.63
C ASP A 400 7.75 -12.77 -13.56
N ALA A 401 6.94 -11.72 -13.67
CA ALA A 401 5.75 -11.74 -14.53
C ALA A 401 5.38 -10.33 -15.03
N ILE A 402 4.71 -10.29 -16.16
CA ILE A 402 4.10 -9.06 -16.71
C ILE A 402 2.64 -9.36 -17.00
N ALA A 403 1.75 -8.57 -16.40
CA ALA A 403 0.32 -8.63 -16.66
C ALA A 403 -0.12 -7.41 -17.48
N ARG A 404 -1.12 -7.62 -18.31
CA ARG A 404 -1.85 -6.54 -19.00
C ARG A 404 -3.11 -6.25 -18.23
N ILE A 405 -3.43 -4.98 -18.05
CA ILE A 405 -4.62 -4.59 -17.27
C ILE A 405 -5.91 -5.19 -17.83
N LYS A 406 -6.03 -5.30 -19.15
CA LYS A 406 -7.19 -5.89 -19.82
C LYS A 406 -7.36 -7.39 -19.57
N ASP A 407 -6.25 -8.10 -19.34
CA ASP A 407 -6.27 -9.55 -19.09
C ASP A 407 -6.62 -9.84 -17.62
N LEU A 408 -6.30 -8.92 -16.70
CA LEU A 408 -6.69 -9.01 -15.30
C LEU A 408 -8.19 -8.74 -15.08
N TYR A 409 -8.80 -7.94 -15.95
CA TYR A 409 -10.21 -7.53 -15.84
C TYR A 409 -10.95 -7.75 -17.17
N PRO A 410 -11.06 -9.00 -17.63
CA PRO A 410 -11.69 -9.31 -18.92
C PRO A 410 -13.19 -9.01 -18.89
N GLY A 411 -13.68 -8.39 -19.98
CA GLY A 411 -15.10 -8.09 -20.17
C GLY A 411 -15.66 -6.95 -19.31
N GLY A 412 -14.84 -6.33 -18.46
CA GLY A 412 -15.18 -5.16 -17.65
C GLY A 412 -14.77 -3.84 -18.31
N ARG A 413 -15.42 -2.75 -17.88
CA ARG A 413 -14.90 -1.40 -18.17
C ARG A 413 -13.64 -1.20 -17.31
N VAL A 414 -12.51 -0.94 -17.98
CA VAL A 414 -11.26 -0.61 -17.30
C VAL A 414 -11.11 0.90 -17.26
N SER A 415 -10.82 1.43 -16.08
CA SER A 415 -10.56 2.86 -15.91
C SER A 415 -9.35 3.32 -16.75
N ASP A 416 -9.52 4.43 -17.48
CA ASP A 416 -8.48 5.04 -18.30
C ASP A 416 -7.27 5.56 -17.49
N HIS A 417 -7.36 5.58 -16.17
CA HIS A 417 -6.26 5.99 -15.30
C HIS A 417 -5.22 4.90 -15.07
N LEU A 418 -5.60 3.60 -15.20
CA LEU A 418 -4.72 2.47 -14.89
C LEU A 418 -3.57 2.30 -15.89
N PRO A 419 -2.40 1.77 -15.48
CA PRO A 419 -1.31 1.42 -16.38
C PRO A 419 -1.72 0.30 -17.34
N ASP A 420 -1.09 0.23 -18.52
CA ASP A 420 -1.36 -0.82 -19.51
C ASP A 420 -0.67 -2.14 -19.17
N LEU A 421 0.57 -2.06 -18.65
CA LEU A 421 1.39 -3.20 -18.27
C LEU A 421 1.86 -3.02 -16.82
N MET A 422 1.70 -4.07 -16.03
CA MET A 422 2.21 -4.17 -14.65
C MET A 422 3.33 -5.22 -14.64
N ILE A 423 4.48 -4.84 -14.09
CA ILE A 423 5.70 -5.63 -14.04
C ILE A 423 5.93 -6.05 -12.60
N ARG A 424 5.92 -7.35 -12.32
CA ARG A 424 6.31 -7.94 -11.05
C ARG A 424 7.77 -8.39 -11.12
N TRP A 425 8.54 -7.96 -10.14
CA TRP A 425 9.95 -8.27 -10.07
C TRP A 425 10.20 -9.68 -9.52
N CYS A 426 11.32 -10.29 -9.96
CA CYS A 426 11.77 -11.56 -9.41
C CYS A 426 11.86 -11.49 -7.87
N PRO A 427 11.41 -12.52 -7.10
CA PRO A 427 11.31 -12.49 -5.64
C PRO A 427 12.67 -12.58 -4.91
N LYS A 428 13.79 -12.31 -5.59
CA LYS A 428 15.11 -12.20 -4.98
C LYS A 428 15.46 -10.76 -4.63
N PRO A 429 16.18 -10.50 -3.52
CA PRO A 429 16.58 -9.16 -3.15
C PRO A 429 17.37 -8.46 -4.26
N ALA A 430 16.92 -7.26 -4.63
CA ALA A 430 17.51 -6.50 -5.73
C ALA A 430 18.92 -5.98 -5.41
N ALA A 431 19.23 -5.73 -4.13
CA ALA A 431 20.53 -5.27 -3.67
C ALA A 431 21.70 -6.20 -4.02
N LEU A 432 21.42 -7.47 -4.36
CA LEU A 432 22.45 -8.45 -4.77
C LEU A 432 22.93 -8.27 -6.21
N HIS A 433 22.24 -7.47 -7.03
CA HIS A 433 22.63 -7.25 -8.42
C HIS A 433 23.81 -6.28 -8.55
N ARG A 434 24.66 -6.51 -9.55
CA ARG A 434 25.68 -5.57 -10.03
C ARG A 434 25.30 -4.96 -11.36
N ARG A 435 24.74 -5.77 -12.25
CA ARG A 435 24.25 -5.39 -13.58
C ARG A 435 23.23 -6.41 -14.06
N ILE A 436 22.33 -5.96 -14.92
CA ILE A 436 21.43 -6.83 -15.66
C ILE A 436 21.81 -6.83 -17.14
N VAL A 437 21.52 -7.91 -17.86
CA VAL A 437 21.85 -8.06 -19.28
C VAL A 437 20.67 -8.63 -20.04
N SER A 438 20.55 -8.21 -21.30
CA SER A 438 19.67 -8.82 -22.28
C SER A 438 20.48 -9.12 -23.55
N PRO A 439 20.31 -10.30 -24.18
CA PRO A 439 21.00 -10.61 -25.42
C PRO A 439 20.76 -9.58 -26.54
N ARG A 440 19.57 -8.98 -26.55
CA ARG A 440 19.16 -8.01 -27.58
C ARG A 440 19.41 -6.56 -27.17
N TYR A 441 19.31 -6.24 -25.88
CA TYR A 441 19.27 -4.85 -25.40
C TYR A 441 20.51 -4.46 -24.58
N GLY A 442 21.51 -5.34 -24.46
CA GLY A 442 22.79 -5.07 -23.80
C GLY A 442 22.71 -5.03 -22.28
N ALA A 443 23.76 -4.49 -21.65
CA ALA A 443 23.93 -4.47 -20.20
C ALA A 443 23.49 -3.13 -19.58
N ILE A 444 22.82 -3.19 -18.41
CA ILE A 444 22.44 -2.03 -17.59
C ILE A 444 23.08 -2.23 -16.21
N PRO A 445 23.93 -1.31 -15.72
CA PRO A 445 24.50 -1.41 -14.38
C PRO A 445 23.45 -1.16 -13.30
N TRP A 446 23.58 -1.86 -12.15
CA TRP A 446 22.81 -1.54 -10.97
C TRP A 446 23.28 -0.20 -10.39
N PRO A 447 22.39 0.75 -10.06
CA PRO A 447 22.80 2.10 -9.67
C PRO A 447 23.52 2.17 -8.32
N THR A 448 23.23 1.25 -7.41
CA THR A 448 23.80 1.20 -6.06
C THR A 448 24.16 -0.24 -5.65
N PRO A 449 25.28 -0.79 -6.15
CA PRO A 449 25.66 -2.19 -5.86
C PRO A 449 25.65 -2.47 -4.34
N GLY A 450 25.01 -3.59 -3.96
CA GLY A 450 24.86 -4.03 -2.58
C GLY A 450 23.77 -3.33 -1.78
N ARG A 451 22.96 -2.44 -2.39
CA ARG A 451 21.94 -1.66 -1.68
C ARG A 451 20.71 -1.41 -2.55
N ALA A 452 19.56 -1.22 -1.92
CA ALA A 452 18.37 -0.69 -2.60
C ALA A 452 18.49 0.84 -2.74
N PRO A 453 18.22 1.42 -3.93
CA PRO A 453 18.43 2.85 -4.18
C PRO A 453 17.57 3.78 -3.34
N ASP A 454 16.39 3.32 -2.93
CA ASP A 454 15.40 4.07 -2.14
C ASP A 454 15.62 4.00 -0.62
N GLY A 455 16.58 3.18 -0.16
CA GLY A 455 16.89 3.02 1.27
C GLY A 455 15.95 2.07 2.01
N ARG A 456 14.91 1.53 1.39
CA ARG A 456 13.94 0.63 2.03
C ARG A 456 14.43 -0.82 1.99
N SER A 457 14.39 -1.53 3.13
CA SER A 457 14.73 -2.96 3.21
C SER A 457 13.52 -3.86 2.95
N GLY A 458 12.30 -3.36 3.15
CA GLY A 458 11.05 -4.08 2.93
C GLY A 458 10.25 -3.58 1.73
N ASN A 459 9.48 -4.50 1.13
CA ASN A 459 8.54 -4.24 0.05
C ASN A 459 7.25 -5.03 0.26
N HIS A 460 6.16 -4.56 -0.32
CA HIS A 460 4.85 -5.18 -0.22
C HIS A 460 4.80 -6.61 -0.74
N ARG A 461 3.98 -7.43 -0.09
CA ARG A 461 3.60 -8.78 -0.50
C ARG A 461 2.12 -8.81 -0.88
N PRO A 462 1.72 -9.74 -1.80
CA PRO A 462 0.38 -9.72 -2.35
C PRO A 462 -0.72 -10.07 -1.34
N ASP A 463 -0.45 -10.94 -0.36
CA ASP A 463 -1.47 -11.51 0.49
C ASP A 463 -1.56 -10.79 1.83
N GLY A 464 -2.80 -10.49 2.23
CA GLY A 464 -3.14 -10.06 3.57
C GLY A 464 -3.61 -11.21 4.44
N PHE A 465 -4.23 -10.87 5.56
CA PHE A 465 -4.90 -11.82 6.44
C PHE A 465 -6.20 -11.25 7.00
N LEU A 466 -7.09 -12.16 7.41
CA LEU A 466 -8.25 -11.85 8.21
C LEU A 466 -8.28 -12.73 9.45
N LEU A 467 -8.52 -12.12 10.59
CA LEU A 467 -8.77 -12.75 11.88
C LEU A 467 -10.09 -12.21 12.40
N ALA A 468 -11.05 -13.08 12.66
CA ALA A 468 -12.42 -12.73 13.00
C ALA A 468 -12.88 -13.49 14.23
N SER A 469 -13.44 -12.78 15.23
CA SER A 469 -13.99 -13.40 16.43
C SER A 469 -15.25 -12.67 16.93
N GLY A 470 -16.03 -13.30 17.76
CA GLY A 470 -17.24 -12.74 18.35
C GLY A 470 -18.48 -13.61 18.15
N ALA A 471 -19.60 -13.17 18.67
CA ALA A 471 -20.82 -14.00 18.79
C ALA A 471 -21.36 -14.55 17.45
N ARG A 472 -21.13 -13.84 16.35
CA ARG A 472 -21.58 -14.20 14.98
C ARG A 472 -20.53 -14.92 14.15
N MET A 473 -19.33 -15.18 14.69
CA MET A 473 -18.25 -15.85 13.97
C MET A 473 -18.11 -17.31 14.40
N ALA A 474 -17.81 -18.19 13.45
CA ALA A 474 -17.53 -19.59 13.75
C ALA A 474 -16.16 -19.71 14.43
N GLN A 475 -16.03 -20.64 15.39
CA GLN A 475 -14.80 -20.89 16.12
C GLN A 475 -13.97 -22.00 15.46
N GLY A 476 -12.64 -21.81 15.41
CA GLY A 476 -11.70 -22.84 14.95
C GLY A 476 -11.78 -23.17 13.46
N ILE A 477 -12.43 -22.33 12.65
CA ILE A 477 -12.57 -22.56 11.21
C ILE A 477 -11.52 -21.74 10.45
N PRO A 478 -10.72 -22.36 9.56
CA PRO A 478 -9.82 -21.60 8.69
C PRO A 478 -10.62 -20.78 7.67
N ILE A 479 -10.20 -19.54 7.47
CA ILE A 479 -10.70 -18.69 6.38
C ILE A 479 -9.95 -19.08 5.11
N GLU A 480 -10.68 -19.51 4.09
CA GLU A 480 -10.11 -19.90 2.80
C GLU A 480 -10.84 -19.22 1.66
N GLY A 481 -10.09 -18.77 0.64
CA GLY A 481 -10.64 -18.15 -0.56
C GLY A 481 -11.23 -16.76 -0.34
N ALA A 482 -11.00 -16.13 0.82
CA ALA A 482 -11.47 -14.79 1.11
C ALA A 482 -10.66 -13.74 0.33
N HIS A 483 -11.34 -12.68 -0.08
CA HIS A 483 -10.76 -11.55 -0.79
C HIS A 483 -11.09 -10.23 -0.08
N ILE A 484 -10.25 -9.20 -0.23
CA ILE A 484 -10.47 -7.89 0.42
C ILE A 484 -11.84 -7.27 0.10
N LEU A 485 -12.41 -7.57 -1.07
CA LEU A 485 -13.74 -7.11 -1.49
C LEU A 485 -14.87 -7.76 -0.67
N ASP A 486 -14.61 -8.89 -0.01
CA ASP A 486 -15.60 -9.62 0.78
C ASP A 486 -15.83 -9.00 2.16
N LEU A 487 -14.91 -8.14 2.61
CA LEU A 487 -15.01 -7.50 3.92
C LEU A 487 -16.24 -6.57 4.01
N VAL A 488 -16.51 -5.79 2.97
CA VAL A 488 -17.63 -4.84 2.98
C VAL A 488 -18.98 -5.56 3.06
N PRO A 489 -19.34 -6.51 2.17
CA PRO A 489 -20.60 -7.23 2.30
C PRO A 489 -20.70 -8.00 3.62
N THR A 490 -19.58 -8.49 4.18
CA THR A 490 -19.56 -9.13 5.50
C THR A 490 -19.97 -8.15 6.60
N VAL A 491 -19.46 -6.93 6.58
CA VAL A 491 -19.82 -5.88 7.57
C VAL A 491 -21.28 -5.50 7.47
N PHE A 492 -21.83 -5.33 6.25
CA PHE A 492 -23.25 -5.06 6.08
C PHE A 492 -24.13 -6.18 6.68
N GLU A 493 -23.78 -7.43 6.42
CA GLU A 493 -24.51 -8.57 6.98
C GLU A 493 -24.36 -8.68 8.50
N LEU A 494 -23.15 -8.42 9.04
CA LEU A 494 -22.91 -8.37 10.49
C LEU A 494 -23.76 -7.30 11.20
N LEU A 495 -24.04 -6.20 10.53
CA LEU A 495 -24.85 -5.08 11.04
C LEU A 495 -26.34 -5.22 10.72
N ASP A 496 -26.78 -6.33 10.13
CA ASP A 496 -28.15 -6.56 9.65
C ASP A 496 -28.63 -5.42 8.74
N LEU A 497 -27.80 -5.05 7.76
CA LEU A 497 -28.08 -4.02 6.77
C LEU A 497 -28.23 -4.62 5.37
N PRO A 498 -29.09 -4.02 4.51
CA PRO A 498 -29.20 -4.43 3.12
C PRO A 498 -27.88 -4.13 2.38
N LEU A 499 -27.46 -5.06 1.50
CA LEU A 499 -26.26 -4.89 0.69
C LEU A 499 -26.47 -3.80 -0.35
N PRO A 500 -25.56 -2.81 -0.44
CA PRO A 500 -25.56 -1.84 -1.53
C PRO A 500 -25.38 -2.52 -2.89
N ALA A 501 -26.05 -1.98 -3.92
CA ALA A 501 -25.80 -2.40 -5.29
C ALA A 501 -24.35 -2.04 -5.71
N GLY A 502 -23.74 -2.90 -6.53
CA GLY A 502 -22.44 -2.65 -7.14
C GLY A 502 -21.24 -3.22 -6.36
N LEU A 503 -21.40 -3.75 -5.15
CA LEU A 503 -20.36 -4.51 -4.46
C LEU A 503 -19.98 -5.75 -5.28
N LYS A 504 -18.69 -6.07 -5.31
CA LYS A 504 -18.15 -7.20 -6.10
C LYS A 504 -17.75 -8.41 -5.26
N GLY A 505 -17.64 -8.23 -3.97
CA GLY A 505 -17.37 -9.32 -3.01
C GLY A 505 -18.63 -10.01 -2.53
N HIS A 506 -18.43 -11.07 -1.76
CA HIS A 506 -19.48 -11.87 -1.11
C HIS A 506 -19.29 -11.86 0.40
N SER A 507 -20.38 -11.98 1.17
CA SER A 507 -20.27 -12.09 2.62
C SER A 507 -19.59 -13.38 3.04
N LEU A 508 -18.58 -13.28 3.89
CA LEU A 508 -17.87 -14.42 4.47
C LEU A 508 -18.71 -15.16 5.51
N LEU A 509 -19.73 -14.54 6.10
CA LEU A 509 -20.60 -15.19 7.09
C LEU A 509 -21.28 -16.42 6.52
N ARG A 510 -21.82 -16.35 5.31
CA ARG A 510 -22.46 -17.49 4.64
C ARG A 510 -21.51 -18.65 4.43
N THR A 511 -20.26 -18.38 4.08
CA THR A 511 -19.23 -19.40 3.89
C THR A 511 -18.85 -20.06 5.21
N LEU A 512 -18.77 -19.29 6.29
CA LEU A 512 -18.43 -19.78 7.62
C LEU A 512 -19.58 -20.55 8.28
N GLU A 513 -20.85 -20.14 8.04
CA GLU A 513 -22.04 -20.85 8.53
C GLU A 513 -22.28 -22.18 7.81
N GLN A 514 -22.05 -22.24 6.49
CA GLN A 514 -22.22 -23.49 5.72
C GLN A 514 -21.25 -24.58 6.16
N ARG A 515 -20.04 -24.23 6.61
CA ARG A 515 -19.06 -25.19 7.14
C ARG A 515 -19.44 -25.72 8.56
N ARG A 516 -20.30 -25.02 9.30
CA ARG A 516 -20.87 -25.53 10.58
C ARG A 516 -21.84 -26.71 10.40
N GLY A 517 -22.50 -26.83 9.25
CA GLY A 517 -23.50 -27.88 8.97
C GLY A 517 -22.92 -29.17 8.43
N ILE A 518 -21.59 -29.28 8.29
CA ILE A 518 -20.90 -30.47 7.72
C ILE A 518 -20.12 -31.25 8.80
N SER A 519 -20.20 -30.87 10.08
CA SER A 519 -19.56 -31.58 11.19
C SER A 519 -20.56 -32.42 11.96
#